data_d4bbd31297ba9fe9b1f2a0ae8220d4f3
#
_entry.id   d4bbd31297ba9fe9b1f2a0ae8220d4f3
#
_cell.length_a   1.000
_cell.length_b   1.000
_cell.length_c   1.000
_cell.angle_alpha   90.00
_cell.angle_beta   90.00
_cell.angle_gamma   90.00
#
_symmetry.space_group_name_H-M   'P 1'
#
loop_
_entity.id
_entity.type
_entity.pdbx_description
1 polymer ?
#
loop_
_entity_poly.entity_id
_entity_poly.type
_entity_poly.pdbx_seq_one_letter_code
_entity_poly.pdbx_strand_id
1 'polypeptide(L)'
;MLEQFKVSHDDAQFVQGDDLKKTVAGIFERLGVNAEDSILAADVQVLADLRGVDSHGVSNMLKSYITGYQEGSINPRPNWKIIRETPSTANIDSDRGLGTIITPKAMDIAIEKAKNVGIGMVTIGNARHLGMASYHAMMALEHDMIGVCMTSCPPSVLPTFGAEPRLGTNPIAIAVPAKNQPPLSLIHISEPTRPRLSS
;
A
#
# COMPACT_ATOMS: atom_id res chain seq x y z
N MET A 1 13.40 5.84 13.12
CA MET A 1 14.05 5.08 12.02
C MET A 1 15.05 4.14 12.66
N LEU A 2 15.06 2.86 12.26
CA LEU A 2 16.02 1.89 12.79
C LEU A 2 17.43 2.27 12.31
N GLU A 3 18.43 2.14 13.17
CA GLU A 3 19.83 2.51 12.89
C GLU A 3 20.36 1.87 11.60
N GLN A 4 19.95 0.64 11.29
CA GLN A 4 20.35 -0.10 10.10
C GLN A 4 19.87 0.50 8.77
N PHE A 5 18.92 1.44 8.80
CA PHE A 5 18.41 2.15 7.63
C PHE A 5 18.91 3.60 7.56
N LYS A 6 19.77 4.00 8.50
CA LYS A 6 20.41 5.31 8.45
C LYS A 6 21.63 5.24 7.55
N VAL A 7 21.60 6.00 6.48
CA VAL A 7 22.79 6.27 5.66
C VAL A 7 23.41 7.57 6.13
N SER A 8 24.72 7.64 6.30
CA SER A 8 25.39 8.89 6.62
C SER A 8 25.18 9.89 5.48
N HIS A 9 25.17 11.19 5.79
CA HIS A 9 24.99 12.20 4.76
C HIS A 9 26.09 12.13 3.68
N ASP A 10 27.27 11.69 4.05
CA ASP A 10 28.45 11.60 3.17
C ASP A 10 28.39 10.37 2.25
N ASP A 11 27.67 9.32 2.66
CA ASP A 11 27.48 8.10 1.88
C ASP A 11 26.15 8.10 1.09
N ALA A 12 25.29 9.08 1.33
CA ALA A 12 23.98 9.15 0.70
C ALA A 12 24.11 9.51 -0.79
N GLN A 13 23.53 8.69 -1.65
CA GLN A 13 23.35 8.99 -3.07
C GLN A 13 21.90 9.38 -3.33
N PHE A 14 21.71 10.60 -3.80
CA PHE A 14 20.38 11.11 -4.14
C PHE A 14 20.03 10.83 -5.59
N VAL A 15 18.86 10.26 -5.82
CA VAL A 15 18.31 10.01 -7.16
C VAL A 15 17.03 10.83 -7.33
N GLN A 16 16.79 11.31 -8.53
CA GLN A 16 15.53 11.98 -8.84
C GLN A 16 14.38 10.98 -8.81
N GLY A 17 13.27 11.33 -8.12
CA GLY A 17 12.12 10.44 -7.97
C GLY A 17 11.54 9.97 -9.30
N ASP A 18 11.44 10.87 -10.29
CA ASP A 18 10.93 10.52 -11.62
C ASP A 18 11.81 9.52 -12.37
N ASP A 19 13.14 9.61 -12.22
CA ASP A 19 14.06 8.67 -12.86
C ASP A 19 14.03 7.31 -12.17
N LEU A 20 13.90 7.29 -10.84
CA LEU A 20 13.68 6.06 -10.08
C LEU A 20 12.36 5.40 -10.49
N LYS A 21 11.27 6.17 -10.60
CA LYS A 21 9.97 5.68 -11.04
C LYS A 21 10.03 5.06 -12.43
N LYS A 22 10.68 5.71 -13.41
CA LYS A 22 10.88 5.16 -14.76
C LYS A 22 11.66 3.86 -14.73
N THR A 23 12.72 3.80 -13.93
CA THR A 23 13.56 2.61 -13.78
C THR A 23 12.78 1.44 -13.20
N VAL A 24 12.03 1.68 -12.12
CA VAL A 24 11.20 0.66 -11.46
C VAL A 24 10.08 0.18 -12.39
N ALA A 25 9.41 1.09 -13.11
CA ALA A 25 8.40 0.73 -14.10
C ALA A 25 8.99 -0.16 -15.20
N GLY A 26 10.17 0.18 -15.74
CA GLY A 26 10.85 -0.64 -16.74
C GLY A 26 11.24 -2.04 -16.23
N ILE A 27 11.49 -2.20 -14.93
CA ILE A 27 11.69 -3.51 -14.31
C ILE A 27 10.39 -4.32 -14.31
N PHE A 28 9.26 -3.73 -13.90
CA PHE A 28 7.96 -4.40 -13.93
C PHE A 28 7.53 -4.81 -15.35
N GLU A 29 7.78 -3.96 -16.35
CA GLU A 29 7.51 -4.30 -17.76
C GLU A 29 8.30 -5.53 -18.21
N ARG A 30 9.58 -5.64 -17.84
CA ARG A 30 10.39 -6.83 -18.12
C ARG A 30 9.91 -8.09 -17.43
N LEU A 31 9.17 -7.96 -16.33
CA LEU A 31 8.50 -9.06 -15.64
C LEU A 31 7.14 -9.43 -16.25
N GLY A 32 6.74 -8.75 -17.34
CA GLY A 32 5.51 -9.04 -18.08
C GLY A 32 4.29 -8.22 -17.66
N VAL A 33 4.45 -7.26 -16.75
CA VAL A 33 3.39 -6.29 -16.39
C VAL A 33 3.19 -5.33 -17.56
N ASN A 34 1.96 -4.88 -17.82
CA ASN A 34 1.71 -3.86 -18.84
C ASN A 34 2.22 -2.48 -18.40
N ALA A 35 2.42 -1.57 -19.35
CA ALA A 35 3.07 -0.28 -19.10
C ALA A 35 2.30 0.59 -18.07
N GLU A 36 0.97 0.65 -18.15
CA GLU A 36 0.14 1.43 -17.23
C GLU A 36 0.26 0.92 -15.78
N ASP A 37 0.11 -0.38 -15.58
CA ASP A 37 0.23 -1.03 -14.28
C ASP A 37 1.66 -0.96 -13.73
N SER A 38 2.67 -0.98 -14.59
CA SER A 38 4.08 -0.83 -14.22
C SER A 38 4.36 0.56 -13.66
N ILE A 39 3.84 1.61 -14.29
CA ILE A 39 3.94 2.98 -13.80
C ILE A 39 3.22 3.12 -12.45
N LEU A 40 2.02 2.56 -12.33
CA LEU A 40 1.24 2.62 -11.09
C LEU A 40 1.97 1.91 -9.93
N ALA A 41 2.49 0.70 -10.16
CA ALA A 41 3.25 -0.03 -9.14
C ALA A 41 4.52 0.70 -8.71
N ALA A 42 5.22 1.33 -9.66
CA ALA A 42 6.40 2.14 -9.40
C ALA A 42 6.05 3.40 -8.59
N ASP A 43 4.93 4.06 -8.90
CA ASP A 43 4.48 5.24 -8.20
C ASP A 43 4.21 4.97 -6.71
N VAL A 44 3.51 3.89 -6.40
CA VAL A 44 3.25 3.48 -5.01
C VAL A 44 4.55 3.28 -4.22
N GLN A 45 5.57 2.64 -4.82
CA GLN A 45 6.85 2.39 -4.15
C GLN A 45 7.69 3.66 -3.98
N VAL A 46 7.80 4.46 -5.04
CA VAL A 46 8.60 5.70 -4.99
C VAL A 46 7.97 6.72 -4.06
N LEU A 47 6.62 6.81 -4.03
CA LEU A 47 5.96 7.68 -3.06
C LEU A 47 6.20 7.22 -1.61
N ALA A 48 6.32 5.92 -1.36
CA ALA A 48 6.69 5.42 -0.03
C ALA A 48 8.09 5.93 0.38
N ASP A 49 9.08 5.87 -0.51
CA ASP A 49 10.42 6.41 -0.25
C ASP A 49 10.38 7.94 -0.03
N LEU A 50 9.69 8.68 -0.89
CA LEU A 50 9.55 10.14 -0.78
C LEU A 50 8.88 10.58 0.53
N ARG A 51 8.05 9.73 1.12
CA ARG A 51 7.40 9.97 2.42
C ARG A 51 8.15 9.41 3.62
N GLY A 52 9.34 8.86 3.42
CA GLY A 52 10.16 8.26 4.49
C GLY A 52 9.57 6.94 5.03
N VAL A 53 8.76 6.24 4.24
CA VAL A 53 8.21 4.91 4.55
C VAL A 53 9.07 3.84 3.87
N ASP A 54 10.37 3.85 4.14
CA ASP A 54 11.38 3.02 3.49
C ASP A 54 11.07 1.51 3.54
N SER A 55 10.37 1.07 4.58
CA SER A 55 9.95 -0.33 4.72
C SER A 55 9.06 -0.83 3.58
N HIS A 56 8.38 0.09 2.87
CA HIS A 56 7.48 -0.18 1.74
C HIS A 56 7.97 0.44 0.43
N GLY A 57 9.15 1.04 0.44
CA GLY A 57 9.81 1.67 -0.70
C GLY A 57 10.53 0.68 -1.61
N VAL A 58 11.22 1.23 -2.60
CA VAL A 58 11.91 0.48 -3.66
C VAL A 58 12.99 -0.45 -3.09
N SER A 59 13.84 0.06 -2.20
CA SER A 59 14.96 -0.71 -1.65
C SER A 59 14.54 -1.98 -0.90
N ASN A 60 13.41 -1.93 -0.19
CA ASN A 60 12.94 -3.05 0.61
C ASN A 60 11.98 -3.99 -0.12
N MET A 61 11.12 -3.46 -1.00
CA MET A 61 10.03 -4.24 -1.57
C MET A 61 10.26 -4.73 -2.99
N LEU A 62 11.02 -4.01 -3.82
CA LEU A 62 11.15 -4.35 -5.24
C LEU A 62 11.72 -5.76 -5.46
N LYS A 63 12.75 -6.14 -4.70
CA LYS A 63 13.35 -7.48 -4.79
C LYS A 63 12.33 -8.58 -4.49
N SER A 64 11.50 -8.39 -3.47
CA SER A 64 10.45 -9.34 -3.10
C SER A 64 9.40 -9.49 -4.21
N TYR A 65 9.03 -8.39 -4.87
CA TYR A 65 8.10 -8.43 -5.99
C TYR A 65 8.70 -9.13 -7.21
N ILE A 66 9.97 -8.84 -7.55
CA ILE A 66 10.69 -9.53 -8.63
C ILE A 66 10.66 -11.04 -8.39
N THR A 67 11.04 -11.49 -7.18
CA THR A 67 10.98 -12.90 -6.81
C THR A 67 9.58 -13.47 -6.95
N GLY A 68 8.56 -12.75 -6.46
CA GLY A 68 7.17 -13.21 -6.56
C GLY A 68 6.67 -13.38 -8.00
N TYR A 69 7.07 -12.51 -8.91
CA TYR A 69 6.77 -12.67 -10.34
C TYR A 69 7.52 -13.85 -10.96
N GLN A 70 8.80 -14.01 -10.65
CA GLN A 70 9.64 -15.11 -11.19
C GLN A 70 9.17 -16.48 -10.72
N GLU A 71 8.72 -16.59 -9.48
CA GLU A 71 8.17 -17.81 -8.89
C GLU A 71 6.70 -18.07 -9.24
N GLY A 72 6.04 -17.12 -9.93
CA GLY A 72 4.62 -17.23 -10.29
C GLY A 72 3.65 -17.08 -9.12
N SER A 73 4.09 -16.62 -7.96
CA SER A 73 3.23 -16.30 -6.83
C SER A 73 2.47 -14.99 -7.03
N ILE A 74 2.98 -14.08 -7.88
CA ILE A 74 2.32 -12.87 -8.37
C ILE A 74 2.02 -13.05 -9.85
N ASN A 75 0.77 -12.75 -10.25
CA ASN A 75 0.38 -12.78 -11.66
C ASN A 75 0.70 -11.43 -12.32
N PRO A 76 1.55 -11.37 -13.37
CA PRO A 76 1.90 -10.11 -14.04
C PRO A 76 0.77 -9.56 -14.91
N ARG A 77 -0.22 -10.40 -15.27
CA ARG A 77 -1.38 -10.03 -16.09
C ARG A 77 -2.65 -10.58 -15.47
N PRO A 78 -3.04 -10.10 -14.26
CA PRO A 78 -4.19 -10.65 -13.57
C PRO A 78 -5.48 -10.34 -14.32
N ASN A 79 -6.30 -11.36 -14.50
CA ASN A 79 -7.67 -11.22 -14.97
C ASN A 79 -8.59 -10.95 -13.77
N TRP A 80 -8.32 -9.84 -13.07
CA TRP A 80 -9.10 -9.45 -11.92
C TRP A 80 -10.54 -9.10 -12.32
N LYS A 81 -11.49 -9.35 -11.44
CA LYS A 81 -12.91 -9.13 -11.70
C LYS A 81 -13.70 -8.82 -10.44
N ILE A 82 -14.76 -8.07 -10.60
CA ILE A 82 -15.78 -7.90 -9.57
C ILE A 82 -16.63 -9.16 -9.55
N ILE A 83 -16.63 -9.86 -8.40
CA ILE A 83 -17.42 -11.10 -8.21
C ILE A 83 -18.78 -10.86 -7.57
N ARG A 84 -18.94 -9.74 -6.90
CA ARG A 84 -20.21 -9.28 -6.31
C ARG A 84 -20.20 -7.78 -6.19
N GLU A 85 -21.34 -7.16 -6.43
CA GLU A 85 -21.48 -5.71 -6.39
C GLU A 85 -22.83 -5.29 -5.85
N THR A 86 -22.86 -4.17 -5.13
CA THR A 86 -24.05 -3.44 -4.68
C THR A 86 -23.84 -1.95 -5.01
N PRO A 87 -24.83 -1.08 -4.82
CA PRO A 87 -24.61 0.36 -5.03
C PRO A 87 -23.44 0.94 -4.21
N SER A 88 -23.21 0.48 -2.98
CA SER A 88 -22.18 1.00 -2.08
C SER A 88 -20.96 0.08 -1.91
N THR A 89 -21.01 -1.19 -2.34
CA THR A 89 -19.92 -2.14 -2.12
C THR A 89 -19.54 -2.91 -3.36
N ALA A 90 -18.30 -3.43 -3.41
CA ALA A 90 -17.88 -4.44 -4.37
C ALA A 90 -16.90 -5.43 -3.73
N ASN A 91 -16.90 -6.67 -4.24
CA ASN A 91 -15.89 -7.67 -3.92
C ASN A 91 -15.09 -7.98 -5.18
N ILE A 92 -13.78 -7.92 -5.12
CA ILE A 92 -12.87 -8.20 -6.23
C ILE A 92 -12.11 -9.48 -5.96
N ASP A 93 -12.04 -10.36 -6.96
CA ASP A 93 -10.99 -11.37 -7.06
C ASP A 93 -9.83 -10.77 -7.85
N SER A 94 -8.68 -10.68 -7.22
CA SER A 94 -7.47 -10.08 -7.77
C SER A 94 -6.68 -10.99 -8.71
N ASP A 95 -7.01 -12.27 -8.79
CA ASP A 95 -6.26 -13.26 -9.58
C ASP A 95 -4.73 -13.24 -9.29
N ARG A 96 -4.36 -13.15 -8.02
CA ARG A 96 -2.97 -13.01 -7.55
C ARG A 96 -2.24 -11.76 -8.08
N GLY A 97 -2.98 -10.74 -8.46
CA GLY A 97 -2.40 -9.46 -8.86
C GLY A 97 -1.65 -8.79 -7.72
N LEU A 98 -0.61 -8.01 -8.05
CA LEU A 98 0.11 -7.21 -7.08
C LEU A 98 -0.81 -6.14 -6.51
N GLY A 99 -0.86 -6.01 -5.18
CA GLY A 99 -1.77 -5.09 -4.52
C GLY A 99 -1.47 -3.62 -4.80
N THR A 100 -0.21 -3.27 -5.11
CA THR A 100 0.15 -1.90 -5.55
C THR A 100 -0.51 -1.52 -6.89
N ILE A 101 -1.02 -2.50 -7.65
CA ILE A 101 -1.75 -2.30 -8.91
C ILE A 101 -3.26 -2.40 -8.68
N ILE A 102 -3.70 -3.43 -7.97
CA ILE A 102 -5.14 -3.72 -7.83
C ILE A 102 -5.82 -2.79 -6.82
N THR A 103 -5.13 -2.41 -5.74
CA THR A 103 -5.75 -1.57 -4.69
C THR A 103 -6.08 -0.16 -5.16
N PRO A 104 -5.26 0.55 -5.95
CA PRO A 104 -5.68 1.83 -6.54
C PRO A 104 -6.93 1.70 -7.40
N LYS A 105 -7.01 0.70 -8.26
CA LYS A 105 -8.20 0.44 -9.10
C LYS A 105 -9.44 0.15 -8.25
N ALA A 106 -9.28 -0.57 -7.16
CA ALA A 106 -10.36 -0.82 -6.20
C ALA A 106 -10.77 0.46 -5.46
N MET A 107 -9.82 1.34 -5.14
CA MET A 107 -10.11 2.62 -4.51
C MET A 107 -10.89 3.54 -5.47
N ASP A 108 -10.56 3.57 -6.76
CA ASP A 108 -11.33 4.31 -7.77
C ASP A 108 -12.79 3.83 -7.81
N ILE A 109 -13.02 2.52 -7.77
CA ILE A 109 -14.38 1.96 -7.69
C ILE A 109 -15.08 2.40 -6.40
N ALA A 110 -14.39 2.40 -5.25
CA ALA A 110 -14.96 2.86 -3.99
C ALA A 110 -15.32 4.34 -4.03
N ILE A 111 -14.46 5.19 -4.60
CA ILE A 111 -14.68 6.62 -4.77
C ILE A 111 -15.92 6.87 -5.67
N GLU A 112 -16.03 6.18 -6.80
CA GLU A 112 -17.18 6.33 -7.69
C GLU A 112 -18.50 5.90 -7.01
N LYS A 113 -18.48 4.83 -6.23
CA LYS A 113 -19.64 4.45 -5.41
C LYS A 113 -19.99 5.52 -4.37
N ALA A 114 -18.98 6.04 -3.67
CA ALA A 114 -19.17 7.10 -2.68
C ALA A 114 -19.76 8.38 -3.29
N LYS A 115 -19.38 8.77 -4.50
CA LYS A 115 -19.98 9.89 -5.24
C LYS A 115 -21.50 9.69 -5.46
N ASN A 116 -21.89 8.45 -5.70
CA ASN A 116 -23.28 8.13 -6.05
C ASN A 116 -24.19 7.96 -4.82
N VAL A 117 -23.69 7.36 -3.72
CA VAL A 117 -24.54 6.98 -2.58
C VAL A 117 -23.97 7.41 -1.21
N GLY A 118 -22.91 8.22 -1.20
CA GLY A 118 -22.32 8.79 0.02
C GLY A 118 -21.28 7.91 0.71
N ILE A 119 -21.17 6.64 0.35
CA ILE A 119 -20.15 5.71 0.85
C ILE A 119 -19.78 4.69 -0.22
N GLY A 120 -18.52 4.29 -0.26
CA GLY A 120 -18.03 3.21 -1.12
C GLY A 120 -17.07 2.30 -0.36
N MET A 121 -17.22 0.99 -0.50
CA MET A 121 -16.32 0.01 0.08
C MET A 121 -16.00 -1.11 -0.91
N VAL A 122 -14.73 -1.42 -1.08
CA VAL A 122 -14.29 -2.54 -1.92
C VAL A 122 -13.40 -3.47 -1.11
N THR A 123 -13.72 -4.75 -1.14
CA THR A 123 -12.86 -5.80 -0.58
C THR A 123 -12.16 -6.54 -1.71
N ILE A 124 -10.89 -6.88 -1.49
CA ILE A 124 -10.06 -7.55 -2.49
C ILE A 124 -9.61 -8.90 -1.92
N GLY A 125 -10.04 -9.97 -2.55
CA GLY A 125 -9.58 -11.33 -2.26
C GLY A 125 -8.45 -11.74 -3.20
N ASN A 126 -7.68 -12.76 -2.80
CA ASN A 126 -6.61 -13.37 -3.60
C ASN A 126 -5.55 -12.36 -4.09
N ALA A 127 -5.37 -11.24 -3.39
CA ALA A 127 -4.37 -10.22 -3.71
C ALA A 127 -2.99 -10.54 -3.14
N ARG A 128 -1.98 -9.81 -3.63
CA ARG A 128 -0.64 -9.78 -3.06
C ARG A 128 -0.39 -8.44 -2.38
N HIS A 129 0.81 -8.24 -1.86
CA HIS A 129 1.17 -7.08 -1.05
C HIS A 129 0.77 -5.75 -1.69
N LEU A 130 0.11 -4.87 -0.91
CA LEU A 130 -0.45 -3.62 -1.43
C LEU A 130 0.50 -2.41 -1.34
N GLY A 131 1.71 -2.60 -0.79
CA GLY A 131 2.62 -1.49 -0.56
C GLY A 131 2.20 -0.64 0.65
N MET A 132 2.38 0.66 0.54
CA MET A 132 2.04 1.62 1.57
C MET A 132 0.52 1.89 1.59
N ALA A 133 -0.17 1.45 2.64
CA ALA A 133 -1.63 1.58 2.76
C ALA A 133 -2.13 3.03 2.69
N SER A 134 -1.33 4.01 3.16
CA SER A 134 -1.71 5.42 3.08
C SER A 134 -1.75 5.97 1.66
N TYR A 135 -0.99 5.40 0.71
CA TYR A 135 -1.11 5.77 -0.71
C TYR A 135 -2.57 5.67 -1.15
N HIS A 136 -3.17 4.52 -0.92
CA HIS A 136 -4.54 4.23 -1.36
C HIS A 136 -5.57 5.08 -0.60
N ALA A 137 -5.41 5.25 0.71
CA ALA A 137 -6.31 6.10 1.48
C ALA A 137 -6.26 7.57 1.01
N MET A 138 -5.07 8.08 0.64
CA MET A 138 -4.92 9.47 0.17
C MET A 138 -5.59 9.74 -1.18
N MET A 139 -5.84 8.74 -2.02
CA MET A 139 -6.54 8.94 -3.30
C MET A 139 -7.92 9.59 -3.13
N ALA A 140 -8.62 9.31 -2.03
CA ALA A 140 -9.92 9.89 -1.74
C ALA A 140 -9.87 11.41 -1.47
N LEU A 141 -8.72 11.95 -1.09
CA LEU A 141 -8.56 13.38 -0.77
C LEU A 141 -8.78 14.28 -1.98
N GLU A 142 -8.42 13.84 -3.18
CA GLU A 142 -8.64 14.59 -4.43
C GLU A 142 -10.14 14.79 -4.73
N HIS A 143 -10.99 14.02 -4.06
CA HIS A 143 -12.43 14.07 -4.19
C HIS A 143 -13.12 14.66 -2.94
N ASP A 144 -12.37 15.29 -2.04
CA ASP A 144 -12.86 15.83 -0.76
C ASP A 144 -13.56 14.75 0.10
N MET A 145 -13.03 13.53 0.07
CA MET A 145 -13.56 12.37 0.79
C MET A 145 -12.56 11.86 1.83
N ILE A 146 -13.06 11.24 2.89
CA ILE A 146 -12.26 10.47 3.83
C ILE A 146 -11.93 9.13 3.17
N GLY A 147 -10.63 8.84 3.04
CA GLY A 147 -10.15 7.55 2.53
C GLY A 147 -9.70 6.63 3.66
N VAL A 148 -10.06 5.36 3.56
CA VAL A 148 -9.63 4.31 4.49
C VAL A 148 -9.09 3.12 3.71
N CYS A 149 -7.90 2.65 4.08
CA CYS A 149 -7.32 1.43 3.53
C CYS A 149 -6.84 0.54 4.66
N MET A 150 -7.21 -0.72 4.63
CA MET A 150 -6.79 -1.73 5.61
C MET A 150 -6.48 -3.05 4.92
N THR A 151 -5.55 -3.80 5.53
CA THR A 151 -5.23 -5.14 5.05
C THR A 151 -4.87 -6.06 6.22
N SER A 152 -5.04 -7.35 6.01
CA SER A 152 -4.53 -8.38 6.90
C SER A 152 -3.16 -8.83 6.43
N CYS A 153 -2.28 -9.14 7.37
CA CYS A 153 -0.94 -9.66 7.11
C CYS A 153 -0.76 -11.07 7.69
N PRO A 154 0.12 -11.89 7.10
CA PRO A 154 0.49 -13.16 7.70
C PRO A 154 1.03 -13.00 9.13
N PRO A 155 0.97 -14.04 9.95
CA PRO A 155 1.56 -14.01 11.29
C PRO A 155 3.05 -13.70 11.25
N SER A 156 3.44 -12.51 11.72
CA SER A 156 4.83 -12.04 11.78
C SER A 156 5.20 -11.39 13.10
N VAL A 157 4.21 -11.18 13.97
CA VAL A 157 4.35 -10.50 15.26
C VAL A 157 4.11 -11.48 16.39
N LEU A 158 5.01 -11.48 17.37
CA LEU A 158 4.89 -12.26 18.58
C LEU A 158 3.81 -11.64 19.50
N PRO A 159 2.86 -12.42 20.01
CA PRO A 159 2.04 -11.97 21.13
C PRO A 159 2.90 -11.66 22.36
N THR A 160 2.41 -10.79 23.24
CA THR A 160 3.07 -10.55 24.53
C THR A 160 3.31 -11.88 25.26
N PHE A 161 4.57 -12.11 25.67
CA PHE A 161 5.05 -13.37 26.26
C PHE A 161 4.92 -14.61 25.36
N GLY A 162 4.61 -14.45 24.07
CA GLY A 162 4.55 -15.57 23.13
C GLY A 162 5.93 -15.93 22.58
N ALA A 163 6.12 -17.20 22.21
CA ALA A 163 7.35 -17.71 21.61
C ALA A 163 7.25 -17.88 20.07
N GLU A 164 6.04 -17.77 19.51
CA GLU A 164 5.80 -17.95 18.09
C GLU A 164 5.00 -16.77 17.52
N PRO A 165 5.29 -16.31 16.29
CA PRO A 165 4.47 -15.31 15.60
C PRO A 165 3.04 -15.81 15.38
N ARG A 166 2.06 -15.07 15.89
CA ARG A 166 0.63 -15.40 15.78
C ARG A 166 -0.23 -14.23 15.30
N LEU A 167 0.33 -13.03 15.30
CA LEU A 167 -0.35 -11.79 14.93
C LEU A 167 0.26 -11.21 13.65
N GLY A 168 -0.56 -10.62 12.79
CA GLY A 168 -0.12 -9.79 11.69
C GLY A 168 -0.04 -8.31 12.09
N THR A 169 0.68 -7.51 11.34
CA THR A 169 0.74 -6.05 11.55
C THR A 169 -0.59 -5.36 11.28
N ASN A 170 -1.41 -5.93 10.40
CA ASN A 170 -2.78 -5.52 10.05
C ASN A 170 -2.98 -4.00 10.00
N PRO A 171 -2.28 -3.29 9.10
CA PRO A 171 -2.30 -1.83 9.06
C PRO A 171 -3.70 -1.29 8.74
N ILE A 172 -4.01 -0.15 9.34
CA ILE A 172 -5.17 0.68 9.01
C ILE A 172 -4.64 2.07 8.68
N ALA A 173 -4.88 2.56 7.48
CA ALA A 173 -4.56 3.91 7.06
C ALA A 173 -5.85 4.71 6.86
N ILE A 174 -5.88 5.92 7.41
CA ILE A 174 -7.01 6.84 7.27
C ILE A 174 -6.45 8.18 6.79
N ALA A 175 -7.03 8.73 5.72
CA ALA A 175 -6.71 10.05 5.21
C ALA A 175 -7.97 10.93 5.27
N VAL A 176 -7.82 12.11 5.87
CA VAL A 176 -8.93 13.07 6.05
C VAL A 176 -8.56 14.38 5.38
N PRO A 177 -9.42 14.95 4.50
CA PRO A 177 -9.17 16.24 3.88
C PRO A 177 -9.13 17.35 4.93
N ALA A 178 -8.26 18.35 4.72
CA ALA A 178 -8.14 19.52 5.58
C ALA A 178 -8.09 20.78 4.73
N LYS A 179 -8.98 21.75 4.99
CA LYS A 179 -9.19 22.91 4.13
C LYS A 179 -7.95 23.80 3.97
N ASN A 180 -7.25 24.10 5.05
CA ASN A 180 -6.13 25.07 5.09
C ASN A 180 -4.84 24.47 5.67
N GLN A 181 -4.82 23.19 5.94
CA GLN A 181 -3.69 22.46 6.53
C GLN A 181 -3.38 21.24 5.65
N PRO A 182 -2.18 20.69 5.74
CA PRO A 182 -1.90 19.39 5.12
C PRO A 182 -2.91 18.34 5.58
N PRO A 183 -3.34 17.43 4.69
CA PRO A 183 -4.27 16.37 5.06
C PRO A 183 -3.74 15.55 6.23
N LEU A 184 -4.62 15.18 7.15
CA LEU A 184 -4.27 14.21 8.19
C LEU A 184 -4.20 12.83 7.55
N SER A 185 -3.05 12.21 7.61
CA SER A 185 -2.87 10.80 7.22
C SER A 185 -2.35 10.01 8.42
N LEU A 186 -3.03 8.92 8.72
CA LEU A 186 -2.78 8.12 9.89
C LEU A 186 -2.50 6.68 9.46
N ILE A 187 -1.32 6.15 9.78
CA ILE A 187 -0.96 4.74 9.64
C ILE A 187 -0.58 4.21 11.01
N HIS A 188 -1.11 3.04 11.40
CA HIS A 188 -0.79 2.34 12.64
C HIS A 188 -1.05 3.13 13.92
N ILE A 189 -2.21 3.75 14.05
CA ILE A 189 -2.62 4.29 15.34
C ILE A 189 -3.40 3.24 16.11
N SER A 190 -2.67 2.32 16.64
CA SER A 190 -3.02 1.68 17.89
C SER A 190 -1.77 1.71 18.76
N GLU A 191 -1.38 2.89 19.24
CA GLU A 191 -0.54 2.89 20.42
C GLU A 191 -1.40 2.42 21.58
N PRO A 192 -1.06 1.28 22.21
CA PRO A 192 -1.57 1.03 23.53
C PRO A 192 -1.14 2.23 24.37
N THR A 193 -2.07 2.91 24.98
CA THR A 193 -1.77 3.90 26.01
C THR A 193 -0.91 3.19 27.05
N ARG A 194 0.43 3.35 26.93
CA ARG A 194 1.33 2.93 27.99
C ARG A 194 0.93 3.72 29.23
N PRO A 195 0.49 3.07 30.33
CA PRO A 195 0.41 3.76 31.59
C PRO A 195 1.80 4.35 31.84
N ARG A 196 1.90 5.67 31.96
CA ARG A 196 3.11 6.29 32.52
C ARG A 196 3.25 5.69 33.92
N LEU A 197 4.13 4.74 34.08
CA LEU A 197 4.60 4.36 35.39
C LEU A 197 5.27 5.61 35.96
N SER A 198 4.56 6.34 36.82
CA SER A 198 5.14 7.39 37.65
C SER A 198 6.21 6.72 38.49
N SER A 199 7.47 7.11 38.22
CA SER A 199 8.59 6.87 39.12
C SER A 199 8.33 7.49 40.48
#